data_2470fe1dd7c547b2c3840535a6d2d5bb
#
_entry.id   2470fe1dd7c547b2c3840535a6d2d5bb
#
_cell.length_a   1.000
_cell.length_b   1.000
_cell.length_c   1.000
_cell.angle_alpha   90.00
_cell.angle_beta   90.00
_cell.angle_gamma   90.00
#
_symmetry.space_group_name_H-M   'P 1'
#
loop_
_entity.id
_entity.type
_entity.pdbx_description
1 polymer ?
#
loop_
_entity_poly.entity_id
_entity_poly.type
_entity_poly.pdbx_seq_one_letter_code
_entity_poly.pdbx_strand_id
1 'polypeptide(L)'
;MSRIDFGAKPLLFPMPVLIIGTYDENGVPNTMNAAWGMISDFKEISISLSEHKTTANLAVTGEFTVSIATEDTVVACDYVGIVSANDEPDKFAKAGFHATKSDKVNAPLIDELPMALECRVKSFEDDILIGEIVNVNADESVLTDGKIDPKKLKPIAYDPANNTYVTIGDVVGKAFSDGLQLK
;
A
#
# COMPACT_ATOMS: atom_id res chain seq x y z
N MET A 1 -22.19 -12.57 -27.24
CA MET A 1 -20.82 -12.10 -26.89
C MET A 1 -19.88 -13.30 -26.92
N SER A 2 -18.75 -13.21 -27.64
CA SER A 2 -17.68 -14.22 -27.59
C SER A 2 -16.73 -13.87 -26.44
N ARG A 3 -16.37 -14.86 -25.63
CA ARG A 3 -15.32 -14.73 -24.60
C ARG A 3 -14.03 -15.33 -25.15
N ILE A 4 -12.90 -14.73 -24.75
CA ILE A 4 -11.56 -15.26 -25.06
C ILE A 4 -11.02 -15.88 -23.77
N ASP A 5 -10.43 -17.06 -23.87
CA ASP A 5 -9.79 -17.74 -22.76
C ASP A 5 -8.32 -17.29 -22.66
N PHE A 6 -7.92 -16.77 -21.47
CA PHE A 6 -6.57 -16.33 -21.18
C PHE A 6 -5.75 -17.36 -20.37
N GLY A 7 -6.35 -18.50 -19.99
CA GLY A 7 -5.73 -19.47 -19.09
C GLY A 7 -5.62 -18.94 -17.65
N ALA A 8 -4.83 -19.63 -16.81
CA ALA A 8 -4.61 -19.22 -15.41
C ALA A 8 -3.64 -18.03 -15.34
N LYS A 9 -4.16 -16.85 -15.01
CA LYS A 9 -3.41 -15.60 -14.88
C LYS A 9 -3.92 -14.79 -13.70
N PRO A 10 -3.06 -14.05 -12.96
CA PRO A 10 -3.46 -13.23 -11.82
C PRO A 10 -4.03 -11.88 -12.28
N LEU A 11 -5.05 -11.89 -13.11
CA LEU A 11 -5.68 -10.68 -13.66
C LEU A 11 -6.87 -10.27 -12.77
N LEU A 12 -6.58 -9.53 -11.73
CA LEU A 12 -7.57 -8.93 -10.82
C LEU A 12 -7.54 -7.41 -10.94
N PHE A 13 -8.71 -6.78 -10.94
CA PHE A 13 -8.84 -5.31 -10.98
C PHE A 13 -9.82 -4.81 -9.90
N PRO A 14 -9.51 -3.68 -9.24
CA PRO A 14 -8.22 -3.01 -9.20
C PRO A 14 -7.24 -3.75 -8.29
N MET A 15 -5.93 -3.73 -8.60
CA MET A 15 -4.90 -4.14 -7.64
C MET A 15 -4.34 -2.90 -6.95
N PRO A 16 -4.21 -2.90 -5.61
CA PRO A 16 -3.68 -1.76 -4.89
C PRO A 16 -2.18 -1.56 -5.18
N VAL A 17 -1.68 -0.37 -4.92
CA VAL A 17 -0.24 -0.07 -4.88
C VAL A 17 0.09 0.33 -3.44
N LEU A 18 0.63 -0.62 -2.68
CA LEU A 18 0.88 -0.53 -1.26
C LEU A 18 2.37 -0.25 -1.02
N ILE A 19 2.69 0.85 -0.36
CA ILE A 19 4.06 1.23 -0.04
C ILE A 19 4.30 0.90 1.44
N ILE A 20 5.02 -0.21 1.67
CA ILE A 20 5.26 -0.77 3.00
C ILE A 20 6.50 -0.12 3.59
N GLY A 21 6.35 0.59 4.70
CA GLY A 21 7.42 1.25 5.43
C GLY A 21 7.82 0.46 6.68
N THR A 22 9.12 0.25 6.87
CA THR A 22 9.70 -0.42 8.05
C THR A 22 10.98 0.27 8.50
N TYR A 23 11.34 0.15 9.78
CA TYR A 23 12.69 0.42 10.24
C TYR A 23 13.51 -0.89 10.30
N ASP A 24 14.81 -0.79 10.09
CA ASP A 24 15.73 -1.87 10.42
C ASP A 24 16.09 -1.83 11.94
N GLU A 25 16.98 -2.73 12.37
CA GLU A 25 17.47 -2.82 13.75
C GLU A 25 18.19 -1.55 14.25
N ASN A 26 18.69 -0.72 13.33
CA ASN A 26 19.40 0.53 13.61
C ASN A 26 18.49 1.76 13.50
N GLY A 27 17.19 1.57 13.19
CA GLY A 27 16.24 2.65 12.96
C GLY A 27 16.36 3.32 11.59
N VAL A 28 17.02 2.68 10.63
CA VAL A 28 17.11 3.16 9.24
C VAL A 28 15.80 2.86 8.52
N PRO A 29 15.14 3.87 7.91
CA PRO A 29 13.89 3.65 7.20
C PRO A 29 14.13 2.90 5.88
N ASN A 30 13.25 1.97 5.60
CA ASN A 30 13.16 1.27 4.33
C ASN A 30 11.72 1.16 3.87
N THR A 31 11.52 1.11 2.56
CA THR A 31 10.20 0.89 1.98
C THR A 31 10.26 0.02 0.74
N MET A 32 9.15 -0.66 0.44
CA MET A 32 8.95 -1.43 -0.78
C MET A 32 7.54 -1.23 -1.32
N ASN A 33 7.36 -1.49 -2.60
CA ASN A 33 6.05 -1.54 -3.26
C ASN A 33 5.53 -2.99 -3.27
N ALA A 34 4.26 -3.17 -2.93
CA ALA A 34 3.53 -4.44 -3.06
C ALA A 34 2.15 -4.20 -3.68
N ALA A 35 1.71 -5.11 -4.53
CA ALA A 35 0.38 -5.04 -5.17
C ALA A 35 -0.56 -6.18 -4.75
N TRP A 36 -0.03 -7.23 -4.13
CA TRP A 36 -0.81 -8.41 -3.76
C TRP A 36 -1.23 -8.32 -2.30
N GLY A 37 -2.20 -7.42 -2.04
CA GLY A 37 -2.73 -7.20 -0.71
C GLY A 37 -4.18 -6.74 -0.72
N MET A 38 -4.85 -6.93 0.42
CA MET A 38 -6.26 -6.59 0.62
C MET A 38 -6.59 -6.41 2.10
N ILE A 39 -7.67 -5.71 2.39
CA ILE A 39 -8.30 -5.75 3.71
C ILE A 39 -8.93 -7.13 3.88
N SER A 40 -8.49 -7.89 4.88
CA SER A 40 -8.95 -9.25 5.17
C SER A 40 -9.98 -9.32 6.30
N ASP A 41 -10.01 -8.31 7.18
CA ASP A 41 -11.04 -8.13 8.21
C ASP A 41 -11.14 -6.63 8.57
N PHE A 42 -12.08 -6.23 9.43
CA PHE A 42 -12.34 -4.83 9.84
C PHE A 42 -11.08 -4.08 10.29
N LYS A 43 -10.12 -4.78 10.86
CA LYS A 43 -8.85 -4.22 11.35
C LYS A 43 -7.64 -5.03 10.88
N GLU A 44 -7.75 -5.71 9.76
CA GLU A 44 -6.66 -6.55 9.26
C GLU A 44 -6.39 -6.29 7.79
N ILE A 45 -5.11 -6.25 7.45
CA ILE A 45 -4.60 -6.24 6.10
C ILE A 45 -3.78 -7.52 5.85
N SER A 46 -4.03 -8.18 4.73
CA SER A 46 -3.28 -9.33 4.26
C SER A 46 -2.45 -8.94 3.04
N ILE A 47 -1.15 -9.26 3.03
CA ILE A 47 -0.24 -8.93 1.94
C ILE A 47 0.64 -10.14 1.65
N SER A 48 0.70 -10.58 0.39
CA SER A 48 1.66 -11.60 -0.02
C SER A 48 3.02 -10.95 -0.31
N LEU A 49 4.05 -11.39 0.40
CA LEU A 49 5.41 -10.87 0.35
C LEU A 49 6.41 -12.01 0.29
N SER A 50 7.22 -12.05 -0.74
CA SER A 50 8.40 -12.91 -0.78
C SER A 50 9.53 -12.32 0.09
N GLU A 51 10.67 -13.02 0.14
CA GLU A 51 11.82 -12.60 0.92
C GLU A 51 12.46 -11.30 0.39
N HIS A 52 12.49 -10.26 1.23
CA HIS A 52 13.02 -8.93 0.94
C HIS A 52 13.68 -8.31 2.19
N LYS A 53 14.41 -7.20 2.04
CA LYS A 53 14.89 -6.41 3.19
C LYS A 53 13.73 -6.01 4.13
N THR A 54 12.56 -5.69 3.56
CA THR A 54 11.37 -5.34 4.33
C THR A 54 10.87 -6.50 5.20
N THR A 55 10.83 -7.73 4.68
CA THR A 55 10.41 -8.90 5.47
C THR A 55 11.41 -9.23 6.58
N ALA A 56 12.72 -9.04 6.34
CA ALA A 56 13.73 -9.14 7.38
C ALA A 56 13.52 -8.09 8.49
N ASN A 57 13.20 -6.85 8.12
CA ASN A 57 12.87 -5.79 9.08
C ASN A 57 11.61 -6.12 9.89
N LEU A 58 10.56 -6.64 9.25
CA LEU A 58 9.33 -7.08 9.93
C LEU A 58 9.59 -8.14 11.00
N ALA A 59 10.51 -9.08 10.74
CA ALA A 59 10.89 -10.10 11.70
C ALA A 59 11.58 -9.51 12.95
N VAL A 60 12.23 -8.34 12.80
CA VAL A 60 12.93 -7.65 13.91
C VAL A 60 12.00 -6.72 14.67
N THR A 61 11.23 -5.88 13.95
CA THR A 61 10.43 -4.80 14.56
C THR A 61 9.01 -5.20 14.88
N GLY A 62 8.43 -6.14 14.12
CA GLY A 62 7.03 -6.54 14.27
C GLY A 62 6.01 -5.45 13.92
N GLU A 63 6.46 -4.31 13.40
CA GLU A 63 5.60 -3.16 13.12
C GLU A 63 5.94 -2.54 11.76
N PHE A 64 4.93 -1.98 11.08
CA PHE A 64 5.07 -1.42 9.74
C PHE A 64 3.99 -0.38 9.44
N THR A 65 4.20 0.39 8.38
CA THR A 65 3.18 1.23 7.77
C THR A 65 2.84 0.73 6.38
N VAL A 66 1.65 1.04 5.92
CA VAL A 66 1.21 0.81 4.53
C VAL A 66 0.67 2.14 4.01
N SER A 67 1.49 2.85 3.26
CA SER A 67 1.08 4.09 2.61
C SER A 67 0.47 3.81 1.25
N ILE A 68 -0.42 4.70 0.81
CA ILE A 68 -1.12 4.59 -0.47
C ILE A 68 -0.34 5.39 -1.52
N ALA A 69 0.07 4.73 -2.60
CA ALA A 69 0.70 5.39 -3.73
C ALA A 69 -0.30 6.26 -4.49
N THR A 70 0.15 7.42 -4.94
CA THR A 70 -0.68 8.43 -5.62
C THR A 70 -0.20 8.74 -7.02
N GLU A 71 -1.03 9.39 -7.83
CA GLU A 71 -0.69 9.85 -9.19
C GLU A 71 0.63 10.64 -9.22
N ASP A 72 0.86 11.49 -8.21
CA ASP A 72 2.02 12.39 -8.17
C ASP A 72 3.31 11.66 -7.71
N THR A 73 3.20 10.46 -7.14
CA THR A 73 4.33 9.70 -6.57
C THR A 73 4.69 8.43 -7.33
N VAL A 74 4.11 8.20 -8.53
CA VAL A 74 4.29 6.97 -9.34
C VAL A 74 5.76 6.58 -9.48
N VAL A 75 6.62 7.51 -9.88
CA VAL A 75 8.05 7.22 -10.17
C VAL A 75 8.78 6.76 -8.91
N ALA A 76 8.59 7.44 -7.80
CA ALA A 76 9.21 7.09 -6.52
C ALA A 76 8.69 5.74 -5.99
N CYS A 77 7.37 5.53 -6.08
CA CYS A 77 6.73 4.29 -5.63
C CYS A 77 7.11 3.09 -6.49
N ASP A 78 7.27 3.27 -7.80
CA ASP A 78 7.76 2.21 -8.70
C ASP A 78 9.24 1.89 -8.41
N TYR A 79 10.09 2.93 -8.28
CA TYR A 79 11.51 2.78 -7.98
C TYR A 79 11.75 1.93 -6.73
N VAL A 80 11.04 2.16 -5.63
CA VAL A 80 11.23 1.38 -4.40
C VAL A 80 10.71 -0.06 -4.50
N GLY A 81 9.96 -0.38 -5.55
CA GLY A 81 9.52 -1.73 -5.89
C GLY A 81 10.54 -2.51 -6.71
N ILE A 82 11.28 -1.84 -7.61
CA ILE A 82 12.24 -2.50 -8.51
C ILE A 82 13.65 -2.60 -7.93
N VAL A 83 13.96 -1.85 -6.86
CA VAL A 83 15.29 -1.82 -6.24
C VAL A 83 15.24 -2.39 -4.82
N SER A 84 16.15 -3.31 -4.51
CA SER A 84 16.31 -3.85 -3.16
C SER A 84 17.22 -2.97 -2.30
N ALA A 85 16.85 -2.74 -1.02
CA ALA A 85 17.76 -2.09 -0.08
C ALA A 85 18.94 -2.97 0.35
N ASN A 86 18.96 -4.25 -0.01
CA ASN A 86 20.14 -5.09 0.14
C ASN A 86 21.25 -4.70 -0.86
N ASP A 87 20.87 -4.20 -2.04
CA ASP A 87 21.80 -3.80 -3.10
C ASP A 87 22.01 -2.28 -3.11
N GLU A 88 21.01 -1.50 -2.74
CA GLU A 88 20.99 -0.04 -2.70
C GLU A 88 20.47 0.44 -1.35
N PRO A 89 21.34 0.56 -0.34
CA PRO A 89 20.93 0.98 1.01
C PRO A 89 20.27 2.36 1.07
N ASP A 90 20.64 3.26 0.15
CA ASP A 90 20.13 4.64 0.09
C ASP A 90 18.83 4.77 -0.73
N LYS A 91 18.20 3.66 -1.13
CA LYS A 91 17.05 3.71 -2.03
C LYS A 91 15.90 4.59 -1.52
N PHE A 92 15.68 4.64 -0.19
CA PHE A 92 14.65 5.47 0.41
C PHE A 92 14.88 6.95 0.12
N ALA A 93 16.08 7.44 0.40
CA ALA A 93 16.47 8.82 0.10
C ALA A 93 16.56 9.11 -1.42
N LYS A 94 17.03 8.14 -2.22
CA LYS A 94 17.07 8.27 -3.68
C LYS A 94 15.69 8.35 -4.33
N ALA A 95 14.68 7.73 -3.71
CA ALA A 95 13.28 7.90 -4.11
C ALA A 95 12.75 9.31 -3.82
N GLY A 96 13.49 10.14 -3.08
CA GLY A 96 13.06 11.46 -2.61
C GLY A 96 12.13 11.38 -1.41
N PHE A 97 12.10 10.25 -0.69
CA PHE A 97 11.26 10.07 0.48
C PHE A 97 11.92 10.58 1.76
N HIS A 98 11.10 11.18 2.63
CA HIS A 98 11.45 11.57 3.99
C HIS A 98 10.57 10.77 4.96
N ALA A 99 11.13 10.48 6.13
CA ALA A 99 10.49 9.64 7.12
C ALA A 99 10.20 10.42 8.41
N THR A 100 8.94 10.51 8.78
CA THR A 100 8.51 10.89 10.13
C THR A 100 8.18 9.62 10.91
N LYS A 101 8.68 9.53 12.15
CA LYS A 101 8.37 8.37 13.01
C LYS A 101 6.90 8.39 13.42
N SER A 102 6.21 7.27 13.27
CA SER A 102 4.85 7.11 13.80
C SER A 102 4.83 7.16 15.33
N ASP A 103 3.78 7.77 15.89
CA ASP A 103 3.49 7.75 17.33
C ASP A 103 2.74 6.47 17.77
N LYS A 104 2.28 5.65 16.84
CA LYS A 104 1.45 4.47 17.10
C LYS A 104 2.20 3.15 16.96
N VAL A 105 3.20 3.13 16.06
CA VAL A 105 4.01 1.95 15.74
C VAL A 105 5.48 2.35 15.54
N ASN A 106 6.39 1.42 15.73
CA ASN A 106 7.80 1.65 15.45
C ASN A 106 8.11 1.47 13.96
N ALA A 107 7.50 2.33 13.13
CA ALA A 107 7.64 2.32 11.68
C ALA A 107 7.62 3.76 11.12
N PRO A 108 8.19 4.00 9.93
CA PRO A 108 8.19 5.31 9.30
C PRO A 108 6.84 5.62 8.63
N LEU A 109 6.32 6.83 8.83
CA LEU A 109 5.41 7.48 7.92
C LEU A 109 6.25 8.11 6.81
N ILE A 110 5.81 7.99 5.56
CA ILE A 110 6.50 8.56 4.40
C ILE A 110 5.83 9.90 4.10
N ASP A 111 6.56 11.00 4.28
CA ASP A 111 6.00 12.36 4.29
C ASP A 111 5.37 12.75 2.93
N GLU A 112 5.85 12.17 1.83
CA GLU A 112 5.33 12.41 0.48
C GLU A 112 4.07 11.59 0.15
N LEU A 113 3.66 10.67 1.04
CA LEU A 113 2.48 9.83 0.85
C LEU A 113 1.39 10.21 1.87
N PRO A 114 0.33 10.91 1.43
CA PRO A 114 -0.56 11.63 2.33
C PRO A 114 -1.53 10.74 3.13
N MET A 115 -1.46 9.42 2.98
CA MET A 115 -2.28 8.47 3.72
C MET A 115 -1.51 7.19 4.03
N ALA A 116 -1.59 6.74 5.29
CA ALA A 116 -0.98 5.49 5.73
C ALA A 116 -1.84 4.73 6.75
N LEU A 117 -1.81 3.40 6.66
CA LEU A 117 -2.22 2.49 7.71
C LEU A 117 -1.01 2.21 8.60
N GLU A 118 -1.18 2.25 9.90
CA GLU A 118 -0.16 1.91 10.91
C GLU A 118 -0.50 0.55 11.48
N CYS A 119 0.44 -0.41 11.35
CA CYS A 119 0.13 -1.82 11.52
C CYS A 119 1.12 -2.53 12.44
N ARG A 120 0.65 -3.58 13.12
CA ARG A 120 1.46 -4.57 13.83
C ARG A 120 1.36 -5.93 13.15
N VAL A 121 2.48 -6.63 13.06
CA VAL A 121 2.49 -7.99 12.54
C VAL A 121 1.67 -8.88 13.47
N LYS A 122 0.68 -9.56 12.94
CA LYS A 122 -0.13 -10.57 13.62
C LYS A 122 0.38 -11.97 13.32
N SER A 123 0.69 -12.23 12.06
CA SER A 123 1.40 -13.42 11.59
C SER A 123 2.12 -13.14 10.27
N PHE A 124 3.16 -13.91 9.99
CA PHE A 124 3.83 -13.95 8.69
C PHE A 124 4.26 -15.39 8.43
N GLU A 125 3.45 -16.11 7.68
CA GLU A 125 3.61 -17.53 7.38
C GLU A 125 3.31 -17.77 5.90
N ASP A 126 4.04 -18.67 5.25
CA ASP A 126 3.86 -19.04 3.85
C ASP A 126 3.79 -17.82 2.90
N ASP A 127 4.69 -16.85 3.11
CA ASP A 127 4.74 -15.58 2.37
C ASP A 127 3.48 -14.69 2.52
N ILE A 128 2.62 -14.97 3.48
CA ILE A 128 1.44 -14.15 3.79
C ILE A 128 1.65 -13.39 5.10
N LEU A 129 1.75 -12.08 4.98
CA LEU A 129 1.73 -11.15 6.11
C LEU A 129 0.29 -10.81 6.47
N ILE A 130 -0.09 -11.05 7.71
CA ILE A 130 -1.31 -10.51 8.31
C ILE A 130 -0.90 -9.40 9.29
N GLY A 131 -1.39 -8.20 9.05
CA GLY A 131 -1.16 -7.04 9.91
C GLY A 131 -2.44 -6.57 10.59
N GLU A 132 -2.39 -6.33 11.90
CA GLU A 132 -3.43 -5.62 12.62
C GLU A 132 -3.30 -4.12 12.33
N ILE A 133 -4.34 -3.48 11.81
CA ILE A 133 -4.42 -2.04 11.59
C ILE A 133 -4.75 -1.39 12.95
N VAL A 134 -3.80 -0.71 13.55
CA VAL A 134 -3.96 -0.03 14.84
C VAL A 134 -4.37 1.44 14.68
N ASN A 135 -4.06 2.05 13.53
CA ASN A 135 -4.45 3.40 13.17
C ASN A 135 -4.44 3.61 11.67
N VAL A 136 -5.17 4.60 11.22
CA VAL A 136 -5.07 5.16 9.86
C VAL A 136 -4.89 6.66 10.02
N ASN A 137 -3.87 7.21 9.41
CA ASN A 137 -3.68 8.66 9.33
C ASN A 137 -3.77 9.14 7.88
N ALA A 138 -4.15 10.39 7.72
CA ALA A 138 -4.18 11.06 6.43
C ALA A 138 -3.95 12.56 6.63
N ASP A 139 -3.28 13.17 5.67
CA ASP A 139 -3.09 14.63 5.61
C ASP A 139 -4.43 15.34 5.38
N GLU A 140 -4.63 16.51 6.00
CA GLU A 140 -5.85 17.30 5.86
C GLU A 140 -6.13 17.70 4.41
N SER A 141 -5.10 17.84 3.57
CA SER A 141 -5.21 18.19 2.15
C SER A 141 -6.01 17.17 1.34
N VAL A 142 -6.02 15.89 1.75
CA VAL A 142 -6.77 14.82 1.07
C VAL A 142 -8.16 14.57 1.67
N LEU A 143 -8.61 15.43 2.60
CA LEU A 143 -9.93 15.31 3.22
C LEU A 143 -10.96 16.24 2.60
N THR A 144 -12.22 15.79 2.60
CA THR A 144 -13.42 16.58 2.37
C THR A 144 -14.43 16.23 3.46
N ASP A 145 -14.90 17.23 4.20
CA ASP A 145 -15.82 17.10 5.33
C ASP A 145 -15.35 16.04 6.37
N GLY A 146 -14.04 16.02 6.66
CA GLY A 146 -13.41 15.11 7.61
C GLY A 146 -13.31 13.65 7.13
N LYS A 147 -13.53 13.38 5.85
CA LYS A 147 -13.41 12.05 5.23
C LYS A 147 -12.36 12.07 4.14
N ILE A 148 -11.64 10.97 3.97
CA ILE A 148 -10.70 10.80 2.87
C ILE A 148 -11.46 10.92 1.55
N ASP A 149 -11.01 11.83 0.70
CA ASP A 149 -11.56 12.10 -0.62
C ASP A 149 -10.66 11.48 -1.70
N PRO A 150 -11.11 10.42 -2.39
CA PRO A 150 -10.31 9.78 -3.44
C PRO A 150 -9.89 10.73 -4.58
N LYS A 151 -10.67 11.79 -4.85
CA LYS A 151 -10.32 12.79 -5.88
C LYS A 151 -9.16 13.69 -5.46
N LYS A 152 -8.99 13.89 -4.14
CA LYS A 152 -7.85 14.63 -3.58
C LYS A 152 -6.66 13.72 -3.34
N LEU A 153 -6.90 12.52 -2.83
CA LEU A 153 -5.86 11.51 -2.60
C LEU A 153 -5.25 11.02 -3.91
N LYS A 154 -6.05 10.90 -4.98
CA LYS A 154 -5.62 10.40 -6.29
C LYS A 154 -4.86 9.06 -6.23
N PRO A 155 -5.39 8.04 -5.56
CA PRO A 155 -4.72 6.76 -5.44
C PRO A 155 -4.58 6.10 -6.80
N ILE A 156 -3.50 5.36 -7.00
CA ILE A 156 -3.28 4.56 -8.20
C ILE A 156 -3.53 3.08 -7.94
N ALA A 157 -3.85 2.37 -9.02
CA ALA A 157 -3.95 0.91 -9.05
C ALA A 157 -2.98 0.33 -10.06
N TYR A 158 -2.46 -0.87 -9.79
CA TYR A 158 -1.65 -1.63 -10.72
C TYR A 158 -2.54 -2.42 -11.69
N ASP A 159 -2.25 -2.32 -12.97
CA ASP A 159 -2.85 -3.11 -14.04
C ASP A 159 -1.93 -4.28 -14.40
N PRO A 160 -2.24 -5.51 -13.96
CA PRO A 160 -1.40 -6.68 -14.20
C PRO A 160 -1.48 -7.20 -15.65
N ALA A 161 -2.43 -6.73 -16.45
CA ALA A 161 -2.55 -7.15 -17.84
C ALA A 161 -1.57 -6.42 -18.76
N ASN A 162 -1.27 -5.14 -18.43
CA ASN A 162 -0.45 -4.28 -19.27
C ASN A 162 0.84 -3.82 -18.55
N ASN A 163 1.05 -4.18 -17.28
CA ASN A 163 2.15 -3.71 -16.43
C ASN A 163 2.20 -2.17 -16.37
N THR A 164 1.05 -1.56 -16.07
CA THR A 164 0.91 -0.11 -15.97
C THR A 164 0.26 0.29 -14.65
N TYR A 165 0.35 1.57 -14.30
CA TYR A 165 -0.42 2.15 -13.22
C TYR A 165 -1.57 2.97 -13.80
N VAL A 166 -2.75 2.88 -13.17
CA VAL A 166 -3.95 3.60 -13.57
C VAL A 166 -4.54 4.34 -12.39
N THR A 167 -5.19 5.47 -12.63
CA THR A 167 -5.91 6.22 -11.60
C THR A 167 -7.26 5.56 -11.29
N ILE A 168 -7.76 5.78 -10.07
CA ILE A 168 -9.13 5.43 -9.69
C ILE A 168 -10.06 6.48 -10.29
N GLY A 169 -11.08 6.04 -11.03
CA GLY A 169 -12.01 6.90 -11.75
C GLY A 169 -13.03 7.63 -10.86
N ASP A 170 -14.03 8.22 -11.52
CA ASP A 170 -15.11 8.93 -10.84
C ASP A 170 -16.05 8.01 -10.05
N VAL A 171 -16.76 8.61 -9.08
CA VAL A 171 -17.86 7.94 -8.37
C VAL A 171 -18.97 7.60 -9.37
N VAL A 172 -19.30 6.33 -9.51
CA VAL A 172 -20.30 5.81 -10.47
C VAL A 172 -21.57 5.32 -9.79
N GLY A 173 -21.62 5.30 -8.46
CA GLY A 173 -22.78 4.83 -7.73
C GLY A 173 -22.62 4.97 -6.21
N LYS A 174 -23.72 4.71 -5.50
CA LYS A 174 -23.80 4.77 -4.05
C LYS A 174 -23.95 3.37 -3.47
N ALA A 175 -22.92 2.90 -2.79
CA ALA A 175 -22.91 1.59 -2.16
C ALA A 175 -24.06 1.44 -1.15
N PHE A 176 -24.61 0.24 -1.04
CA PHE A 176 -25.74 -0.12 -0.16
C PHE A 176 -27.03 0.66 -0.41
N SER A 177 -27.12 1.43 -1.49
CA SER A 177 -28.26 2.28 -1.85
C SER A 177 -28.79 1.99 -3.25
N ASP A 178 -27.94 2.05 -4.25
CA ASP A 178 -28.39 1.99 -5.65
C ASP A 178 -29.05 0.66 -6.02
N GLY A 179 -28.61 -0.44 -5.42
CA GLY A 179 -29.24 -1.76 -5.59
C GLY A 179 -30.69 -1.87 -5.06
N LEU A 180 -31.14 -0.92 -4.22
CA LEU A 180 -32.51 -0.91 -3.71
C LEU A 180 -33.55 -0.64 -4.81
N GLN A 181 -33.11 -0.11 -5.96
CA GLN A 181 -33.97 0.10 -7.15
C GLN A 181 -34.53 -1.23 -7.71
N LEU A 182 -33.93 -2.37 -7.35
CA LEU A 182 -34.37 -3.70 -7.79
C LEU A 182 -35.32 -4.39 -6.80
N LYS A 183 -35.65 -3.75 -5.69
CA LYS A 183 -36.68 -4.20 -4.74
C LYS A 183 -38.06 -3.69 -5.12
#